data_5d27113f66253862f8e2e04461ac346d
#
_entry.id   5d27113f66253862f8e2e04461ac346d
#
_cell.length_a   1.000
_cell.length_b   1.000
_cell.length_c   1.000
_cell.angle_alpha   90.00
_cell.angle_beta   90.00
_cell.angle_gamma   90.00
#
_symmetry.space_group_name_H-M   'P 1'
#
loop_
_entity.id
_entity.type
_entity.pdbx_description
1 polymer ?
#
loop_
_entity_poly.entity_id
_entity_poly.type
_entity_poly.pdbx_seq_one_letter_code
_entity_poly.pdbx_strand_id
1 'polypeptide(L)'
;MNIKTMALAMLCLAATGANAAKHKEYAAKGDCTVKVFEKERVRWNPDSVANFVDADANGIIHLVNGRIILKKVTMPHYERNVKVTARLSIASNGDRWDKSGSCFVIPKTSAINLINIAQGKTHYPAIDSTLVEKLVGVTAGKDYQPNVELMRFMTPFGVGYYSDNNDSLSSKRRPVYIPKWAPCTDWQQDITCLYPMLEDEAYVGIFIDTWTKEGYIASLTLDIKESTISCDRRTPSRVLPLVNTVYYMGQEYPDIFSRRPLTTTFTLPKNARNIRLRYITTGHGGHNGGDEFVEKENILSIDGKEVYRFTPWRDDCASFRRFNPATGVWLAKRTAAYIGETGYAEKEVEEPVASSDFSRSNWCPGSDVVPEEVDLGTLAAGQHTFTIDIPKAQPINGDELNHWLVSAYLVWDE
;
A
#
# COMPACT_ATOMS: atom_id res chain seq x y z
N MET A 1 16.89 60.58 -48.86
CA MET A 1 16.38 59.58 -47.84
C MET A 1 15.36 60.31 -47.01
N ASN A 2 14.08 59.95 -47.17
CA ASN A 2 12.92 60.79 -46.77
C ASN A 2 12.60 60.70 -45.27
N ILE A 3 12.54 61.84 -44.62
CA ILE A 3 12.21 62.05 -43.19
C ILE A 3 10.80 61.53 -42.80
N LYS A 4 10.00 61.11 -43.76
CA LYS A 4 8.64 60.60 -43.53
C LYS A 4 8.56 59.07 -43.10
N THR A 5 9.68 58.34 -43.17
CA THR A 5 9.71 56.93 -42.83
C THR A 5 10.15 56.66 -41.39
N MET A 6 10.61 57.69 -40.66
CA MET A 6 10.99 57.54 -39.25
C MET A 6 9.86 57.79 -38.22
N ALA A 7 8.76 58.42 -38.67
CA ALA A 7 7.64 58.70 -37.76
C ALA A 7 6.61 57.61 -37.62
N LEU A 8 6.68 56.55 -38.46
CA LEU A 8 5.75 55.39 -38.38
C LEU A 8 6.30 54.19 -37.59
N ALA A 9 7.59 54.22 -37.25
CA ALA A 9 8.22 53.17 -36.45
C ALA A 9 8.18 53.43 -34.93
N MET A 10 7.81 54.64 -34.49
CA MET A 10 7.69 54.99 -33.07
C MET A 10 6.27 54.95 -32.51
N LEU A 11 5.25 54.65 -33.32
CA LEU A 11 3.86 54.58 -32.86
C LEU A 11 3.34 53.12 -32.65
N CYS A 12 4.18 52.09 -32.91
CA CYS A 12 3.80 50.69 -32.66
C CYS A 12 4.41 50.10 -31.38
N LEU A 13 5.12 50.89 -30.57
CA LEU A 13 5.73 50.42 -29.31
C LEU A 13 5.00 50.87 -28.02
N ALA A 14 3.82 51.47 -28.15
CA ALA A 14 3.08 52.04 -27.01
C ALA A 14 1.73 51.35 -26.73
N ALA A 15 1.47 50.16 -27.23
CA ALA A 15 0.21 49.44 -26.97
C ALA A 15 0.35 47.93 -26.77
N THR A 16 1.37 47.50 -26.09
CA THR A 16 1.38 46.19 -25.44
C THR A 16 1.67 46.34 -23.95
N GLY A 17 0.87 47.15 -23.30
CA GLY A 17 0.59 47.00 -21.89
C GLY A 17 -0.25 45.74 -21.74
N ALA A 18 0.36 44.58 -21.90
CA ALA A 18 -0.25 43.35 -21.47
C ALA A 18 -0.54 43.53 -19.98
N ASN A 19 -1.81 43.60 -19.63
CA ASN A 19 -2.26 43.35 -18.28
C ASN A 19 -1.81 41.93 -17.94
N ALA A 20 -0.56 41.77 -17.52
CA ALA A 20 -0.11 40.57 -16.83
C ALA A 20 -1.01 40.52 -15.58
N ALA A 21 -2.01 39.67 -15.65
CA ALA A 21 -2.83 39.38 -14.48
C ALA A 21 -1.82 39.08 -13.37
N LYS A 22 -1.79 39.88 -12.31
CA LYS A 22 -0.95 39.65 -11.16
C LYS A 22 -1.41 38.32 -10.57
N HIS A 23 -0.71 37.22 -10.86
CA HIS A 23 -0.98 35.97 -10.23
C HIS A 23 -0.83 36.15 -8.72
N LYS A 24 -1.84 35.72 -7.97
CA LYS A 24 -1.78 35.72 -6.50
C LYS A 24 -0.61 34.85 -6.08
N GLU A 25 0.26 35.40 -5.26
CA GLU A 25 1.38 34.68 -4.68
C GLU A 25 0.96 34.06 -3.33
N TYR A 26 1.44 32.86 -3.06
CA TYR A 26 1.21 32.11 -1.83
C TYR A 26 2.51 32.02 -1.03
N ALA A 27 2.41 32.13 0.30
CA ALA A 27 3.57 32.07 1.17
C ALA A 27 4.24 30.69 1.08
N ALA A 28 5.56 30.67 1.00
CA ALA A 28 6.33 29.45 1.09
C ALA A 28 6.46 29.03 2.56
N LYS A 29 6.30 27.74 2.82
CA LYS A 29 6.57 27.14 4.12
C LYS A 29 7.89 26.35 4.13
N GLY A 30 8.29 25.85 2.98
CA GLY A 30 9.48 25.03 2.77
C GLY A 30 9.23 23.53 2.93
N ASP A 31 10.20 22.76 2.50
CA ASP A 31 10.18 21.30 2.61
C ASP A 31 10.15 20.84 4.09
N CYS A 32 9.51 19.72 4.34
CA CYS A 32 9.42 19.14 5.68
C CYS A 32 9.60 17.61 5.63
N THR A 33 10.29 17.06 6.61
CA THR A 33 10.38 15.61 6.83
C THR A 33 9.84 15.27 8.21
N VAL A 34 8.82 14.42 8.26
CA VAL A 34 8.24 13.93 9.51
C VAL A 34 8.69 12.49 9.75
N LYS A 35 9.52 12.28 10.78
CA LYS A 35 9.89 10.95 11.25
C LYS A 35 8.75 10.37 12.08
N VAL A 36 8.00 9.44 11.51
CA VAL A 36 6.89 8.76 12.20
C VAL A 36 7.45 7.71 13.15
N PHE A 37 8.22 6.77 12.61
CA PHE A 37 8.88 5.71 13.38
C PHE A 37 10.38 5.69 13.03
N GLU A 38 11.21 5.40 14.03
CA GLU A 38 12.66 5.29 13.88
C GLU A 38 13.16 4.03 14.57
N LYS A 39 13.35 2.95 13.79
CA LYS A 39 13.77 1.62 14.26
C LYS A 39 12.85 1.02 15.33
N GLU A 40 11.55 1.20 15.17
CA GLU A 40 10.56 0.70 16.11
C GLU A 40 10.28 -0.79 15.87
N ARG A 41 10.00 -1.50 16.96
CA ARG A 41 9.77 -2.94 16.92
C ARG A 41 8.28 -3.26 16.68
N VAL A 42 8.00 -4.03 15.63
CA VAL A 42 6.69 -4.62 15.36
C VAL A 42 6.80 -6.13 15.58
N ARG A 43 6.03 -6.67 16.53
CA ARG A 43 6.13 -8.07 16.95
C ARG A 43 4.83 -8.58 17.56
N TRP A 44 4.69 -9.88 17.68
CA TRP A 44 3.63 -10.47 18.49
C TRP A 44 4.19 -10.98 19.81
N ASN A 45 3.78 -10.40 20.91
CA ASN A 45 4.24 -10.81 22.23
C ASN A 45 3.16 -10.60 23.31
N PRO A 46 2.17 -11.50 23.41
CA PRO A 46 1.07 -11.37 24.35
C PRO A 46 1.51 -11.47 25.81
N ASP A 47 2.69 -12.04 26.10
CA ASP A 47 3.19 -12.16 27.47
C ASP A 47 3.70 -10.83 28.05
N SER A 48 4.09 -9.90 27.19
CA SER A 48 4.68 -8.62 27.62
C SER A 48 4.07 -7.38 27.00
N VAL A 49 3.21 -7.54 25.99
CA VAL A 49 2.50 -6.46 25.32
C VAL A 49 1.02 -6.81 25.28
N ALA A 50 0.18 -6.01 25.95
CA ALA A 50 -1.27 -6.20 25.94
C ALA A 50 -1.87 -5.90 24.55
N ASN A 51 -3.17 -6.24 24.36
CA ASN A 51 -3.91 -5.87 23.15
C ASN A 51 -3.93 -4.36 22.88
N PHE A 52 -3.89 -3.57 23.96
CA PHE A 52 -3.75 -2.12 23.90
C PHE A 52 -2.74 -1.68 24.96
N VAL A 53 -1.78 -0.86 24.54
CA VAL A 53 -0.83 -0.19 25.43
C VAL A 53 -0.84 1.29 25.06
N ASP A 54 -1.05 2.15 26.05
CA ASP A 54 -1.01 3.61 25.91
C ASP A 54 0.31 4.10 25.31
N ALA A 55 0.28 5.32 24.80
CA ALA A 55 1.47 5.92 24.21
C ALA A 55 2.66 5.89 25.17
N ASP A 56 3.77 5.33 24.70
CA ASP A 56 5.05 5.32 25.40
C ASP A 56 5.73 6.70 25.39
N ALA A 57 6.95 6.78 25.91
CA ALA A 57 7.74 8.03 25.98
C ALA A 57 8.03 8.63 24.58
N ASN A 58 7.96 7.84 23.51
CA ASN A 58 8.11 8.26 22.11
C ASN A 58 6.76 8.62 21.44
N GLY A 59 5.66 8.53 22.18
CA GLY A 59 4.31 8.76 21.69
C GLY A 59 3.75 7.61 20.85
N ILE A 60 4.29 6.40 21.01
CA ILE A 60 3.89 5.22 20.24
C ILE A 60 2.88 4.40 21.02
N ILE A 61 1.71 4.16 20.41
CA ILE A 61 0.65 3.29 20.91
C ILE A 61 0.86 1.90 20.31
N HIS A 62 0.82 0.86 21.13
CA HIS A 62 0.91 -0.52 20.69
C HIS A 62 -0.46 -1.20 20.76
N LEU A 63 -0.86 -1.87 19.66
CA LEU A 63 -2.11 -2.61 19.58
C LEU A 63 -1.83 -4.08 19.20
N VAL A 64 -2.80 -4.95 19.50
CA VAL A 64 -2.81 -6.36 19.07
C VAL A 64 -1.50 -7.07 19.48
N ASN A 65 -1.17 -6.94 20.78
CA ASN A 65 0.04 -7.56 21.35
C ASN A 65 1.34 -7.10 20.67
N GLY A 66 1.36 -5.88 20.09
CA GLY A 66 2.52 -5.29 19.44
C GLY A 66 2.62 -5.49 17.92
N ARG A 67 1.64 -6.15 17.28
CA ARG A 67 1.60 -6.30 15.81
C ARG A 67 1.28 -5.00 15.07
N ILE A 68 0.71 -4.03 15.79
CA ILE A 68 0.45 -2.67 15.29
C ILE A 68 1.17 -1.68 16.18
N ILE A 69 1.87 -0.75 15.56
CA ILE A 69 2.37 0.47 16.18
C ILE A 69 1.67 1.66 15.54
N LEU A 70 1.22 2.61 16.38
CA LEU A 70 0.54 3.84 15.98
C LEU A 70 1.22 5.05 16.58
N LYS A 71 1.28 6.14 15.84
CA LYS A 71 1.74 7.42 16.35
C LYS A 71 0.88 8.55 15.84
N LYS A 72 0.54 9.49 16.73
CA LYS A 72 -0.06 10.76 16.38
C LYS A 72 1.01 11.66 15.78
N VAL A 73 0.82 12.12 14.57
CA VAL A 73 1.73 13.03 13.86
C VAL A 73 1.03 14.33 13.57
N THR A 74 1.80 15.43 13.53
CA THR A 74 1.33 16.75 13.12
C THR A 74 2.01 17.11 11.82
N MET A 75 1.22 17.28 10.77
CA MET A 75 1.69 17.66 9.45
C MET A 75 1.43 19.15 9.20
N PRO A 76 2.38 19.90 8.62
CA PRO A 76 2.17 21.32 8.33
C PRO A 76 1.05 21.51 7.29
N HIS A 77 0.33 22.60 7.41
CA HIS A 77 -0.60 23.08 6.38
C HIS A 77 0.18 23.86 5.30
N TYR A 78 -0.09 23.58 4.00
CA TYR A 78 0.53 24.26 2.85
C TYR A 78 -0.49 24.97 1.99
N GLU A 79 -0.19 26.20 1.58
CA GLU A 79 -0.97 26.93 0.60
C GLU A 79 -0.58 26.59 -0.84
N ARG A 80 0.68 26.25 -1.08
CA ARG A 80 1.22 25.79 -2.36
C ARG A 80 1.06 24.29 -2.52
N ASN A 81 1.08 23.82 -3.76
CA ASN A 81 1.13 22.40 -4.05
C ASN A 81 2.32 21.72 -3.35
N VAL A 82 2.09 20.50 -2.95
CA VAL A 82 3.11 19.67 -2.30
C VAL A 82 3.17 18.31 -3.00
N LYS A 83 4.35 17.69 -2.93
CA LYS A 83 4.54 16.28 -3.19
C LYS A 83 4.85 15.58 -1.86
N VAL A 84 4.11 14.53 -1.54
CA VAL A 84 4.30 13.77 -0.30
C VAL A 84 4.74 12.35 -0.63
N THR A 85 5.88 11.95 -0.08
CA THR A 85 6.45 10.61 -0.27
C THR A 85 6.55 9.89 1.07
N ALA A 86 5.95 8.71 1.17
CA ALA A 86 6.21 7.80 2.27
C ALA A 86 7.47 6.97 1.98
N ARG A 87 8.39 6.90 2.96
CA ARG A 87 9.58 6.03 2.91
C ARG A 87 9.53 5.07 4.07
N LEU A 88 9.53 3.79 3.75
CA LEU A 88 9.47 2.71 4.72
C LEU A 88 10.71 1.83 4.61
N SER A 89 11.33 1.53 5.74
CA SER A 89 12.40 0.54 5.88
C SER A 89 11.97 -0.57 6.83
N ILE A 90 12.11 -1.83 6.42
CA ILE A 90 11.79 -2.99 7.22
C ILE A 90 13.00 -3.93 7.26
N ALA A 91 13.41 -4.30 8.46
CA ALA A 91 14.40 -5.36 8.69
C ALA A 91 13.79 -6.48 9.53
N SER A 92 14.06 -7.74 9.20
CA SER A 92 13.70 -8.83 10.09
C SER A 92 14.51 -8.73 11.39
N ASN A 93 13.84 -8.92 12.53
CA ASN A 93 14.48 -9.04 13.83
C ASN A 93 14.44 -10.49 14.34
N GLY A 94 14.20 -11.45 13.43
CA GLY A 94 14.14 -12.89 13.70
C GLY A 94 12.93 -13.62 13.15
N ASP A 95 11.87 -12.91 12.71
CA ASP A 95 10.80 -13.54 11.93
C ASP A 95 11.36 -13.94 10.56
N ARG A 96 11.22 -15.22 10.23
CA ARG A 96 11.79 -15.80 9.01
C ARG A 96 10.83 -15.82 7.82
N TRP A 97 9.54 -15.52 8.05
CA TRP A 97 8.51 -15.70 7.06
C TRP A 97 8.19 -14.39 6.34
N ASP A 98 7.73 -14.51 5.10
CA ASP A 98 7.10 -13.43 4.37
C ASP A 98 5.73 -13.11 4.98
N LYS A 99 5.55 -11.89 5.41
CA LYS A 99 4.34 -11.41 6.09
C LYS A 99 3.74 -10.23 5.36
N SER A 100 2.42 -10.22 5.25
CA SER A 100 1.72 -9.02 4.79
C SER A 100 1.90 -7.88 5.80
N GLY A 101 2.13 -6.69 5.27
CA GLY A 101 2.26 -5.47 6.05
C GLY A 101 1.56 -4.29 5.41
N SER A 102 1.14 -3.36 6.25
CA SER A 102 0.42 -2.15 5.82
C SER A 102 0.89 -0.95 6.64
N CYS A 103 1.33 0.11 5.95
CA CYS A 103 1.35 1.46 6.52
C CYS A 103 0.01 2.09 6.23
N PHE A 104 -0.61 2.70 7.24
CA PHE A 104 -1.96 3.23 7.09
C PHE A 104 -2.18 4.51 7.91
N VAL A 105 -3.22 5.24 7.54
CA VAL A 105 -3.75 6.37 8.30
C VAL A 105 -5.16 6.06 8.76
N ILE A 106 -5.49 6.45 10.00
CA ILE A 106 -6.84 6.35 10.54
C ILE A 106 -7.64 7.56 10.06
N PRO A 107 -8.81 7.38 9.40
CA PRO A 107 -9.66 8.50 9.00
C PRO A 107 -10.11 9.32 10.20
N LYS A 108 -9.92 10.65 10.15
CA LYS A 108 -10.24 11.57 11.27
C LYS A 108 -11.74 11.62 11.63
N THR A 109 -12.58 11.35 10.64
CA THR A 109 -14.04 11.40 10.78
C THR A 109 -14.65 10.07 11.25
N SER A 110 -13.84 9.02 11.42
CA SER A 110 -14.29 7.73 11.88
C SER A 110 -14.42 7.72 13.40
N ALA A 111 -15.65 7.73 13.90
CA ALA A 111 -15.93 7.61 15.34
C ALA A 111 -15.54 6.20 15.85
N ILE A 112 -15.76 5.18 15.03
CA ILE A 112 -15.30 3.81 15.28
C ILE A 112 -13.92 3.65 14.62
N ASN A 113 -12.88 3.46 15.41
CA ASN A 113 -11.51 3.33 14.91
C ASN A 113 -10.70 2.32 15.73
N LEU A 114 -9.52 1.94 15.23
CA LEU A 114 -8.66 0.94 15.84
C LEU A 114 -8.37 1.21 17.33
N ILE A 115 -8.17 2.46 17.72
CA ILE A 115 -7.83 2.81 19.10
C ILE A 115 -9.04 2.54 20.01
N ASN A 116 -10.23 3.02 19.62
CA ASN A 116 -11.45 2.84 20.39
C ASN A 116 -11.86 1.36 20.49
N ILE A 117 -11.64 0.60 19.42
CA ILE A 117 -11.91 -0.84 19.39
C ILE A 117 -10.93 -1.58 20.31
N ALA A 118 -9.63 -1.29 20.21
CA ALA A 118 -8.62 -1.90 21.07
C ALA A 118 -8.81 -1.59 22.54
N GLN A 119 -9.38 -0.41 22.86
CA GLN A 119 -9.77 -0.02 24.23
C GLN A 119 -11.09 -0.65 24.70
N GLY A 120 -11.77 -1.43 23.84
CA GLY A 120 -13.08 -2.01 24.15
C GLY A 120 -14.23 -1.00 24.24
N LYS A 121 -14.05 0.23 23.72
CA LYS A 121 -15.07 1.29 23.76
C LYS A 121 -16.12 1.14 22.65
N THR A 122 -15.72 0.58 21.52
CA THR A 122 -16.55 0.36 20.33
C THR A 122 -16.22 -0.98 19.71
N HIS A 123 -17.09 -1.41 18.78
CA HIS A 123 -16.90 -2.61 17.97
C HIS A 123 -16.99 -2.27 16.50
N TYR A 124 -16.34 -3.06 15.65
CA TYR A 124 -16.52 -2.94 14.21
C TYR A 124 -17.96 -3.16 13.80
N PRO A 125 -18.50 -2.38 12.86
CA PRO A 125 -19.82 -2.64 12.31
C PRO A 125 -19.82 -3.92 11.47
N ALA A 126 -20.84 -4.74 11.64
CA ALA A 126 -21.09 -5.87 10.74
C ALA A 126 -21.57 -5.36 9.38
N ILE A 127 -21.09 -5.99 8.29
CA ILE A 127 -21.53 -5.65 6.93
C ILE A 127 -22.91 -6.25 6.67
N ASP A 128 -23.06 -7.52 7.00
CA ASP A 128 -24.29 -8.28 6.80
C ASP A 128 -24.27 -9.51 7.71
N SER A 129 -25.16 -9.50 8.68
CA SER A 129 -25.28 -10.59 9.66
C SER A 129 -25.73 -11.92 9.07
N THR A 130 -26.25 -11.92 7.83
CA THR A 130 -26.77 -13.13 7.18
C THR A 130 -25.72 -13.93 6.43
N LEU A 131 -24.55 -13.35 6.15
CA LEU A 131 -23.56 -13.94 5.26
C LEU A 131 -22.38 -14.58 5.96
N VAL A 132 -21.76 -13.86 6.87
CA VAL A 132 -20.66 -14.36 7.69
C VAL A 132 -20.74 -13.62 9.02
N GLU A 133 -20.90 -14.34 10.11
CA GLU A 133 -21.02 -13.77 11.46
C GLU A 133 -19.82 -12.88 11.87
N LYS A 134 -18.73 -12.93 11.13
CA LYS A 134 -17.48 -12.25 11.43
C LYS A 134 -17.04 -11.21 10.40
N LEU A 135 -17.81 -10.96 9.35
CA LEU A 135 -17.50 -9.87 8.40
C LEU A 135 -17.80 -8.51 9.02
N VAL A 136 -16.81 -7.96 9.69
CA VAL A 136 -16.92 -6.69 10.41
C VAL A 136 -15.82 -5.72 9.95
N GLY A 137 -16.18 -4.43 9.84
CA GLY A 137 -15.19 -3.38 9.57
C GLY A 137 -14.54 -3.43 8.17
N VAL A 138 -15.23 -3.98 7.17
CA VAL A 138 -14.70 -4.10 5.79
C VAL A 138 -15.09 -2.88 4.95
N THR A 139 -16.33 -2.42 5.05
CA THR A 139 -16.85 -1.31 4.24
C THR A 139 -17.15 -0.09 5.09
N ALA A 140 -17.11 1.10 4.48
CA ALA A 140 -17.52 2.33 5.14
C ALA A 140 -19.00 2.28 5.55
N GLY A 141 -19.32 2.90 6.69
CA GLY A 141 -20.66 3.01 7.26
C GLY A 141 -20.86 4.36 7.92
N LYS A 142 -21.99 4.54 8.61
CA LYS A 142 -22.37 5.83 9.21
C LYS A 142 -21.31 6.42 10.14
N ASP A 143 -20.75 5.61 11.03
CA ASP A 143 -19.80 6.05 12.07
C ASP A 143 -18.42 5.40 11.91
N TYR A 144 -18.21 4.68 10.81
CA TYR A 144 -17.01 3.94 10.51
C TYR A 144 -16.51 4.23 9.10
N GLN A 145 -15.22 4.50 9.00
CA GLN A 145 -14.49 4.53 7.75
C GLN A 145 -13.27 3.60 7.87
N PRO A 146 -13.06 2.69 6.90
CA PRO A 146 -11.88 1.84 6.88
C PRO A 146 -10.59 2.65 6.89
N ASN A 147 -9.55 2.11 7.51
CA ASN A 147 -8.22 2.71 7.41
C ASN A 147 -7.79 2.82 5.94
N VAL A 148 -7.05 3.87 5.62
CA VAL A 148 -6.49 4.07 4.28
C VAL A 148 -5.03 3.71 4.28
N GLU A 149 -4.64 2.81 3.38
CA GLU A 149 -3.25 2.42 3.25
C GLU A 149 -2.44 3.51 2.55
N LEU A 150 -1.35 3.90 3.19
CA LEU A 150 -0.31 4.73 2.61
C LEU A 150 0.62 3.88 1.75
N MET A 151 0.85 2.64 2.17
CA MET A 151 1.69 1.66 1.48
C MET A 151 1.36 0.25 1.96
N ARG A 152 1.13 -0.67 1.04
CA ARG A 152 1.15 -2.11 1.31
C ARG A 152 2.51 -2.68 0.95
N PHE A 153 3.00 -3.63 1.74
CA PHE A 153 4.27 -4.29 1.51
C PHE A 153 4.22 -5.75 1.97
N MET A 154 5.17 -6.53 1.48
CA MET A 154 5.42 -7.87 1.96
C MET A 154 6.81 -7.93 2.56
N THR A 155 6.92 -8.46 3.78
CA THR A 155 8.24 -8.66 4.38
C THR A 155 9.00 -9.74 3.63
N PRO A 156 10.32 -9.70 3.62
CA PRO A 156 11.11 -10.77 3.04
C PRO A 156 11.20 -11.98 3.97
N PHE A 157 11.65 -13.12 3.45
CA PHE A 157 12.01 -14.31 4.22
C PHE A 157 13.27 -14.06 5.05
N GLY A 158 13.11 -13.51 6.26
CA GLY A 158 14.10 -13.47 7.33
C GLY A 158 15.40 -12.73 7.04
N VAL A 159 15.34 -11.48 6.63
CA VAL A 159 16.54 -10.64 6.48
C VAL A 159 17.27 -10.54 7.81
N GLY A 160 18.56 -10.91 7.83
CA GLY A 160 19.43 -10.82 9.01
C GLY A 160 19.47 -12.06 9.90
N TYR A 161 18.44 -12.90 9.92
CA TYR A 161 18.36 -14.04 10.81
C TYR A 161 19.15 -15.27 10.32
N TYR A 162 19.13 -15.54 9.01
CA TYR A 162 19.85 -16.64 8.36
C TYR A 162 21.04 -16.15 7.54
N SER A 163 21.44 -14.90 7.68
CA SER A 163 22.60 -14.35 6.99
C SER A 163 23.93 -14.84 7.55
N ASP A 164 23.93 -15.33 8.78
CA ASP A 164 25.11 -15.92 9.40
C ASP A 164 25.23 -17.39 9.02
N ASN A 165 26.32 -17.67 8.40
CA ASN A 165 26.80 -18.86 7.70
C ASN A 165 26.79 -20.21 8.46
N ASN A 166 26.03 -20.37 9.51
CA ASN A 166 26.06 -21.57 10.36
C ASN A 166 25.13 -22.69 9.89
N ASP A 167 24.26 -22.43 8.90
CA ASP A 167 23.47 -23.48 8.27
C ASP A 167 24.20 -24.04 7.06
N SER A 168 24.69 -25.28 7.18
CA SER A 168 25.39 -26.00 6.11
C SER A 168 24.53 -26.19 4.85
N LEU A 169 23.20 -26.10 4.95
CA LEU A 169 22.29 -26.20 3.82
C LEU A 169 22.17 -24.87 3.06
N SER A 170 22.10 -23.75 3.74
CA SER A 170 21.99 -22.43 3.11
C SER A 170 23.28 -22.07 2.35
N SER A 171 24.44 -22.44 2.87
CA SER A 171 25.73 -22.23 2.19
C SER A 171 25.86 -23.04 0.91
N LYS A 172 25.33 -24.27 0.88
CA LYS A 172 25.38 -25.17 -0.29
C LYS A 172 24.34 -24.82 -1.36
N ARG A 173 23.27 -24.13 -1.00
CA ARG A 173 22.15 -23.79 -1.88
C ARG A 173 22.09 -22.30 -2.21
N ARG A 174 23.12 -21.54 -1.82
CA ARG A 174 23.17 -20.11 -2.09
C ARG A 174 23.26 -19.86 -3.60
N PRO A 175 22.37 -19.04 -4.16
CA PRO A 175 22.51 -18.64 -5.57
C PRO A 175 23.82 -17.90 -5.79
N VAL A 176 24.58 -18.30 -6.77
CA VAL A 176 25.91 -17.71 -7.08
C VAL A 176 25.85 -16.22 -7.45
N TYR A 177 24.69 -15.76 -7.92
CA TYR A 177 24.46 -14.35 -8.28
C TYR A 177 24.11 -13.45 -7.09
N ILE A 178 23.95 -14.00 -5.87
CA ILE A 178 23.73 -13.19 -4.67
C ILE A 178 25.05 -13.09 -3.89
N PRO A 179 25.87 -12.05 -4.13
CA PRO A 179 27.14 -11.90 -3.45
C PRO A 179 26.97 -11.51 -1.97
N LYS A 180 25.90 -10.77 -1.66
CA LYS A 180 25.60 -10.29 -0.31
C LYS A 180 24.09 -10.14 -0.12
N TRP A 181 23.57 -10.68 0.98
CA TRP A 181 22.20 -10.46 1.41
C TRP A 181 21.98 -9.02 1.87
N ALA A 182 20.83 -8.45 1.51
CA ALA A 182 20.47 -7.12 1.97
C ALA A 182 20.04 -7.15 3.46
N PRO A 183 20.44 -6.16 4.27
CA PRO A 183 20.10 -6.13 5.69
C PRO A 183 18.66 -5.68 5.95
N CYS A 184 18.03 -5.00 5.02
CA CYS A 184 16.66 -4.50 5.08
C CYS A 184 16.09 -4.34 3.67
N THR A 185 14.79 -4.15 3.62
CA THR A 185 14.06 -3.68 2.45
C THR A 185 13.67 -2.23 2.64
N ASP A 186 13.83 -1.41 1.60
CA ASP A 186 13.48 0.00 1.59
C ASP A 186 12.54 0.27 0.42
N TRP A 187 11.39 0.90 0.71
CA TRP A 187 10.40 1.27 -0.29
C TRP A 187 10.03 2.73 -0.17
N GLN A 188 9.53 3.28 -1.27
CA GLN A 188 8.98 4.63 -1.30
C GLN A 188 7.77 4.67 -2.23
N GLN A 189 6.69 5.34 -1.78
CA GLN A 189 5.51 5.58 -2.59
C GLN A 189 5.10 7.05 -2.55
N ASP A 190 4.60 7.54 -3.69
CA ASP A 190 3.94 8.84 -3.77
C ASP A 190 2.55 8.72 -3.17
N ILE A 191 2.33 9.44 -2.07
CA ILE A 191 1.07 9.50 -1.34
C ILE A 191 0.47 10.89 -1.33
N THR A 192 0.84 11.73 -2.30
CA THR A 192 0.40 13.13 -2.40
C THR A 192 -1.12 13.25 -2.36
N CYS A 193 -1.83 12.35 -3.01
CA CYS A 193 -3.30 12.32 -3.01
C CYS A 193 -3.91 12.07 -1.62
N LEU A 194 -3.14 11.52 -0.68
CA LEU A 194 -3.57 11.23 0.70
C LEU A 194 -3.18 12.36 1.68
N TYR A 195 -2.50 13.40 1.22
CA TYR A 195 -2.12 14.52 2.07
C TYR A 195 -3.31 15.13 2.87
N PRO A 196 -4.55 15.26 2.33
CA PRO A 196 -5.69 15.76 3.11
C PRO A 196 -6.01 14.93 4.36
N MET A 197 -5.72 13.65 4.36
CA MET A 197 -5.92 12.79 5.52
C MET A 197 -4.81 12.95 6.57
N LEU A 198 -3.63 13.40 6.15
CA LEU A 198 -2.44 13.57 6.98
C LEU A 198 -2.32 14.99 7.54
N GLU A 199 -2.86 16.00 6.82
CA GLU A 199 -2.77 17.42 7.17
C GLU A 199 -3.25 17.68 8.61
N ASP A 200 -2.58 18.59 9.32
CA ASP A 200 -2.76 18.84 10.75
C ASP A 200 -2.42 17.62 11.60
N GLU A 201 -3.34 17.10 12.39
CA GLU A 201 -3.12 15.93 13.23
C GLU A 201 -3.70 14.66 12.60
N ALA A 202 -2.92 13.58 12.56
CA ALA A 202 -3.35 12.28 12.10
C ALA A 202 -2.70 11.14 12.89
N TYR A 203 -3.39 10.01 13.01
CA TYR A 203 -2.77 8.77 13.48
C TYR A 203 -2.28 7.95 12.30
N VAL A 204 -0.97 7.72 12.27
CA VAL A 204 -0.30 6.89 11.26
C VAL A 204 0.20 5.62 11.93
N GLY A 205 -0.01 4.48 11.29
CA GLY A 205 0.37 3.18 11.83
C GLY A 205 1.10 2.27 10.85
N ILE A 206 1.76 1.26 11.43
CA ILE A 206 2.30 0.10 10.73
C ILE A 206 1.69 -1.14 11.37
N PHE A 207 1.16 -2.02 10.52
CA PHE A 207 0.73 -3.37 10.85
C PHE A 207 1.63 -4.36 10.13
N ILE A 208 2.05 -5.43 10.80
CA ILE A 208 2.68 -6.61 10.18
C ILE A 208 2.01 -7.86 10.76
N ASP A 209 1.60 -8.78 9.88
CA ASP A 209 0.97 -10.04 10.26
C ASP A 209 1.99 -11.06 10.83
N THR A 210 2.83 -10.60 11.74
CA THR A 210 3.82 -11.42 12.45
C THR A 210 3.22 -12.15 13.64
N TRP A 211 3.69 -13.36 13.89
CA TRP A 211 3.30 -14.20 15.02
C TRP A 211 4.50 -14.61 15.85
N THR A 212 5.61 -13.89 15.73
CA THR A 212 6.84 -14.18 16.48
C THR A 212 7.17 -13.06 17.48
N LYS A 213 7.83 -13.43 18.58
CA LYS A 213 8.29 -12.48 19.59
C LYS A 213 9.45 -11.61 19.07
N GLU A 214 10.19 -12.11 18.12
CA GLU A 214 11.30 -11.42 17.46
C GLU A 214 10.79 -10.31 16.55
N GLY A 215 9.89 -10.64 15.62
CA GLY A 215 9.23 -9.71 14.71
C GLY A 215 10.17 -8.98 13.76
N TYR A 216 9.90 -7.68 13.59
CA TYR A 216 10.57 -6.80 12.62
C TYR A 216 10.95 -5.47 13.28
N ILE A 217 11.92 -4.79 12.67
CA ILE A 217 12.27 -3.40 12.97
C ILE A 217 11.79 -2.54 11.80
N ALA A 218 11.01 -1.50 12.11
CA ALA A 218 10.38 -0.62 11.13
C ALA A 218 10.82 0.83 11.32
N SER A 219 11.06 1.53 10.22
CA SER A 219 11.26 2.98 10.19
C SER A 219 10.38 3.58 9.09
N LEU A 220 9.65 4.65 9.41
CA LEU A 220 8.77 5.35 8.47
C LEU A 220 9.03 6.85 8.55
N THR A 221 9.27 7.46 7.39
CA THR A 221 9.31 8.91 7.22
C THR A 221 8.31 9.37 6.16
N LEU A 222 7.76 10.56 6.35
CA LEU A 222 6.93 11.25 5.39
C LEU A 222 7.68 12.51 4.94
N ASP A 223 8.11 12.53 3.68
CA ASP A 223 8.80 13.67 3.08
C ASP A 223 7.80 14.54 2.31
N ILE A 224 7.75 15.81 2.63
CA ILE A 224 6.93 16.81 1.96
C ILE A 224 7.85 17.75 1.20
N LYS A 225 7.64 17.87 -0.09
CA LYS A 225 8.29 18.80 -0.99
C LYS A 225 7.30 19.85 -1.43
N GLU A 226 7.53 21.13 -1.06
CA GLU A 226 6.67 22.22 -1.47
C GLU A 226 7.04 22.71 -2.87
N SER A 227 6.04 23.13 -3.65
CA SER A 227 6.27 23.77 -4.95
C SER A 227 7.08 25.05 -4.80
N THR A 228 8.12 25.19 -5.60
CA THR A 228 8.95 26.41 -5.65
C THR A 228 8.27 27.57 -6.39
N ILE A 229 7.16 27.30 -7.07
CA ILE A 229 6.41 28.29 -7.87
C ILE A 229 5.44 29.02 -6.94
N SER A 230 5.61 30.34 -6.78
CA SER A 230 4.84 31.14 -5.83
C SER A 230 3.33 31.21 -6.12
N CYS A 231 2.94 31.08 -7.38
CA CYS A 231 1.52 31.08 -7.79
C CYS A 231 0.91 29.69 -7.92
N ASP A 232 1.66 28.62 -7.63
CA ASP A 232 1.19 27.25 -7.71
C ASP A 232 0.35 26.89 -6.47
N ARG A 233 -0.90 27.33 -6.47
CA ARG A 233 -1.84 27.08 -5.37
C ARG A 233 -2.19 25.61 -5.29
N ARG A 234 -2.20 25.08 -4.09
CA ARG A 234 -2.71 23.75 -3.81
C ARG A 234 -4.18 23.62 -4.19
N THR A 235 -4.48 22.62 -5.00
CA THR A 235 -5.87 22.22 -5.26
C THR A 235 -6.32 21.35 -4.10
N PRO A 236 -7.34 21.75 -3.33
CA PRO A 236 -7.89 20.87 -2.31
C PRO A 236 -8.42 19.59 -2.93
N SER A 237 -8.11 18.47 -2.30
CA SER A 237 -8.61 17.16 -2.73
C SER A 237 -9.30 16.45 -1.56
N ARG A 238 -10.15 15.49 -1.89
CA ARG A 238 -10.85 14.66 -0.91
C ARG A 238 -10.50 13.20 -1.09
N VAL A 239 -10.51 12.48 0.01
CA VAL A 239 -10.34 11.03 0.06
C VAL A 239 -11.57 10.43 0.71
N LEU A 240 -12.16 9.43 0.06
CA LEU A 240 -13.30 8.68 0.58
C LEU A 240 -12.94 7.19 0.65
N PRO A 241 -12.68 6.65 1.84
CA PRO A 241 -12.47 5.21 2.02
C PRO A 241 -13.74 4.43 1.66
N LEU A 242 -13.60 3.32 0.93
CA LEU A 242 -14.72 2.46 0.55
C LEU A 242 -14.62 1.08 1.20
N VAL A 243 -13.48 0.40 1.02
CA VAL A 243 -13.27 -0.98 1.44
C VAL A 243 -11.86 -1.14 1.99
N ASN A 244 -11.72 -1.96 3.04
CA ASN A 244 -10.42 -2.49 3.47
C ASN A 244 -10.61 -3.85 4.14
N THR A 245 -10.01 -4.90 3.58
CA THR A 245 -10.07 -6.27 4.12
C THR A 245 -8.79 -6.68 4.85
N VAL A 246 -7.87 -5.75 5.13
CA VAL A 246 -6.71 -6.03 6.00
C VAL A 246 -7.21 -6.27 7.43
N TYR A 247 -6.89 -7.42 7.98
CA TYR A 247 -7.39 -7.87 9.29
C TYR A 247 -6.54 -7.35 10.45
N TYR A 248 -6.45 -6.03 10.61
CA TYR A 248 -5.63 -5.37 11.62
C TYR A 248 -5.87 -5.88 13.05
N MET A 249 -7.12 -6.18 13.40
CA MET A 249 -7.54 -6.59 14.75
C MET A 249 -7.99 -8.05 14.83
N GLY A 250 -7.48 -8.90 13.92
CA GLY A 250 -7.83 -10.31 13.90
C GLY A 250 -9.22 -10.60 13.32
N GLN A 251 -9.75 -9.70 12.46
CA GLN A 251 -10.95 -10.00 11.68
C GLN A 251 -10.65 -11.18 10.75
N GLU A 252 -11.67 -11.97 10.45
CA GLU A 252 -11.55 -13.14 9.60
C GLU A 252 -12.44 -12.98 8.36
N TYR A 253 -11.82 -12.89 7.17
CA TYR A 253 -12.55 -12.77 5.91
C TYR A 253 -12.13 -13.81 4.86
N PRO A 254 -11.69 -15.01 5.21
CA PRO A 254 -10.92 -15.84 4.30
C PRO A 254 -11.63 -16.12 2.99
N ASP A 255 -12.93 -16.21 2.95
CA ASP A 255 -13.69 -16.58 1.77
C ASP A 255 -14.68 -15.50 1.28
N ILE A 256 -14.47 -14.24 1.66
CA ILE A 256 -15.41 -13.15 1.33
C ILE A 256 -15.72 -13.05 -0.17
N PHE A 257 -14.69 -13.14 -1.04
CA PHE A 257 -14.85 -13.01 -2.49
C PHE A 257 -15.24 -14.30 -3.18
N SER A 258 -15.02 -15.48 -2.56
CA SER A 258 -15.44 -16.75 -3.14
C SER A 258 -16.95 -16.99 -3.02
N ARG A 259 -17.60 -16.32 -2.08
CA ARG A 259 -19.04 -16.45 -1.84
C ARG A 259 -19.87 -15.61 -2.78
N ARG A 260 -19.46 -14.37 -3.01
CA ARG A 260 -20.12 -13.41 -3.89
C ARG A 260 -19.27 -12.14 -4.07
N PRO A 261 -19.57 -11.31 -5.08
CA PRO A 261 -19.00 -9.98 -5.18
C PRO A 261 -19.26 -9.14 -3.92
N LEU A 262 -18.28 -8.37 -3.48
CA LEU A 262 -18.40 -7.42 -2.39
C LEU A 262 -18.93 -6.10 -2.93
N THR A 263 -20.12 -5.70 -2.48
CA THR A 263 -20.74 -4.42 -2.86
C THR A 263 -20.86 -3.49 -1.65
N THR A 264 -20.49 -2.24 -1.83
CA THR A 264 -20.70 -1.17 -0.85
C THR A 264 -21.33 0.05 -1.50
N THR A 265 -21.98 0.89 -0.70
CA THR A 265 -22.55 2.15 -1.16
C THR A 265 -21.77 3.34 -0.62
N PHE A 266 -21.70 4.41 -1.41
CA PHE A 266 -21.11 5.68 -0.98
C PHE A 266 -21.96 6.85 -1.49
N THR A 267 -21.81 8.02 -0.88
CA THR A 267 -22.58 9.22 -1.26
C THR A 267 -21.63 10.37 -1.57
N LEU A 268 -21.81 10.99 -2.73
CA LEU A 268 -21.16 12.23 -3.10
C LEU A 268 -22.08 13.42 -2.79
N PRO A 269 -21.65 14.39 -1.94
CA PRO A 269 -22.49 15.51 -1.55
C PRO A 269 -22.71 16.52 -2.67
N LYS A 270 -21.83 16.55 -3.67
CA LYS A 270 -21.86 17.37 -4.88
C LYS A 270 -21.25 16.60 -6.05
N ASN A 271 -21.46 17.07 -7.27
CA ASN A 271 -20.77 16.52 -8.43
C ASN A 271 -19.26 16.60 -8.20
N ALA A 272 -18.58 15.47 -8.38
CA ALA A 272 -17.13 15.40 -8.25
C ALA A 272 -16.50 15.18 -9.63
N ARG A 273 -15.33 15.78 -9.83
CA ARG A 273 -14.55 15.71 -11.08
C ARG A 273 -13.17 15.16 -10.80
N ASN A 274 -12.52 14.67 -11.84
CA ASN A 274 -11.19 14.06 -11.74
C ASN A 274 -11.14 12.98 -10.67
N ILE A 275 -12.23 12.17 -10.61
CA ILE A 275 -12.32 11.10 -9.62
C ILE A 275 -11.41 9.98 -10.06
N ARG A 276 -10.57 9.55 -9.15
CA ARG A 276 -9.71 8.38 -9.31
C ARG A 276 -10.04 7.36 -8.22
N LEU A 277 -10.24 6.14 -8.61
CA LEU A 277 -10.30 5.00 -7.70
C LEU A 277 -8.88 4.48 -7.52
N ARG A 278 -8.43 4.41 -6.28
CA ARG A 278 -7.18 3.73 -5.92
C ARG A 278 -7.53 2.37 -5.34
N TYR A 279 -6.94 1.33 -5.93
CA TYR A 279 -7.23 -0.05 -5.61
C TYR A 279 -5.94 -0.81 -5.32
N ILE A 280 -5.85 -1.44 -4.15
CA ILE A 280 -4.72 -2.25 -3.72
C ILE A 280 -5.23 -3.65 -3.47
N THR A 281 -4.64 -4.66 -4.10
CA THR A 281 -5.08 -6.04 -3.94
C THR A 281 -3.91 -7.01 -3.95
N THR A 282 -3.99 -8.04 -3.11
CA THR A 282 -3.04 -9.16 -3.06
C THR A 282 -3.78 -10.43 -2.67
N GLY A 283 -3.53 -11.51 -3.39
CA GLY A 283 -4.07 -12.85 -3.10
C GLY A 283 -3.13 -13.66 -2.23
N HIS A 284 -3.66 -14.35 -1.24
CA HIS A 284 -2.91 -15.10 -0.24
C HIS A 284 -3.53 -16.47 0.01
N GLY A 285 -2.68 -17.41 0.40
CA GLY A 285 -3.08 -18.79 0.61
C GLY A 285 -2.83 -19.65 -0.62
N GLY A 286 -2.48 -20.91 -0.39
CA GLY A 286 -1.80 -21.65 -1.43
C GLY A 286 -2.20 -23.11 -1.66
N HIS A 287 -3.39 -23.54 -1.29
CA HIS A 287 -3.75 -24.94 -1.55
C HIS A 287 -4.07 -25.16 -3.01
N ASN A 288 -3.40 -26.11 -3.65
CA ASN A 288 -3.52 -26.37 -5.07
C ASN A 288 -3.30 -25.10 -5.94
N GLY A 289 -2.35 -24.26 -5.52
CA GLY A 289 -2.07 -22.97 -6.15
C GLY A 289 -2.89 -21.81 -5.63
N GLY A 290 -4.02 -22.03 -5.02
CA GLY A 290 -4.81 -21.07 -4.26
C GLY A 290 -5.01 -19.67 -4.84
N ASP A 291 -5.30 -18.73 -3.97
CA ASP A 291 -5.38 -17.32 -4.32
C ASP A 291 -4.00 -16.67 -4.50
N GLU A 292 -2.94 -17.31 -4.02
CA GLU A 292 -1.58 -16.80 -4.09
C GLU A 292 -0.88 -17.11 -5.42
N PHE A 293 -0.99 -18.35 -5.92
CA PHE A 293 -0.17 -18.87 -7.01
C PHE A 293 -0.95 -19.17 -8.31
N VAL A 294 -2.18 -18.69 -8.42
CA VAL A 294 -3.01 -18.83 -9.63
C VAL A 294 -3.55 -17.46 -10.02
N GLU A 295 -3.35 -17.10 -11.28
CA GLU A 295 -3.89 -15.88 -11.88
C GLU A 295 -5.40 -15.81 -11.78
N LYS A 296 -5.93 -14.71 -11.20
CA LYS A 296 -7.36 -14.48 -11.03
C LYS A 296 -7.70 -13.03 -11.35
N GLU A 297 -8.73 -12.84 -12.16
CA GLU A 297 -9.20 -11.51 -12.49
C GLU A 297 -9.84 -10.83 -11.28
N ASN A 298 -9.59 -9.53 -11.16
CA ASN A 298 -10.35 -8.62 -10.32
C ASN A 298 -11.16 -7.69 -11.23
N ILE A 299 -12.46 -7.59 -10.98
CA ILE A 299 -13.41 -6.80 -11.75
C ILE A 299 -14.02 -5.74 -10.85
N LEU A 300 -13.88 -4.48 -11.23
CA LEU A 300 -14.38 -3.33 -10.47
C LEU A 300 -15.52 -2.66 -11.22
N SER A 301 -16.62 -2.36 -10.50
CA SER A 301 -17.81 -1.74 -11.09
C SER A 301 -18.30 -0.57 -10.26
N ILE A 302 -18.78 0.48 -10.94
CA ILE A 302 -19.53 1.60 -10.34
C ILE A 302 -20.94 1.59 -10.91
N ASP A 303 -21.96 1.59 -10.05
CA ASP A 303 -23.38 1.56 -10.40
C ASP A 303 -23.72 0.42 -11.39
N GLY A 304 -23.12 -0.74 -11.18
CA GLY A 304 -23.30 -1.92 -12.01
C GLY A 304 -22.56 -1.88 -13.35
N LYS A 305 -21.86 -0.79 -13.67
CA LYS A 305 -21.04 -0.70 -14.88
C LYS A 305 -19.59 -1.03 -14.53
N GLU A 306 -19.00 -1.98 -15.27
CA GLU A 306 -17.58 -2.29 -15.17
C GLU A 306 -16.73 -1.07 -15.54
N VAL A 307 -15.81 -0.68 -14.64
CA VAL A 307 -14.89 0.45 -14.83
C VAL A 307 -13.44 0.00 -14.96
N TYR A 308 -13.11 -1.19 -14.44
CA TYR A 308 -11.77 -1.74 -14.54
C TYR A 308 -11.79 -3.27 -14.40
N ARG A 309 -10.91 -3.92 -15.15
CA ARG A 309 -10.67 -5.36 -15.08
C ARG A 309 -9.20 -5.63 -15.31
N PHE A 310 -8.58 -6.41 -14.44
CA PHE A 310 -7.19 -6.80 -14.59
C PHE A 310 -6.89 -8.09 -13.83
N THR A 311 -5.77 -8.70 -14.14
CA THR A 311 -5.24 -9.82 -13.38
C THR A 311 -4.08 -9.33 -12.53
N PRO A 312 -4.23 -9.24 -11.18
CA PRO A 312 -3.17 -8.83 -10.29
C PRO A 312 -2.11 -9.93 -10.18
N TRP A 313 -1.03 -9.80 -10.95
CA TRP A 313 0.00 -10.82 -11.04
C TRP A 313 1.40 -10.21 -11.09
N ARG A 314 2.37 -10.90 -10.47
CA ARG A 314 3.79 -10.55 -10.52
C ARG A 314 4.62 -11.77 -10.87
N ASP A 315 5.48 -11.64 -11.86
CA ASP A 315 6.42 -12.66 -12.33
C ASP A 315 7.90 -12.24 -12.16
N ASP A 316 8.13 -11.10 -11.51
CA ASP A 316 9.45 -10.51 -11.27
C ASP A 316 10.03 -10.85 -9.88
N CYS A 317 9.45 -11.82 -9.16
CA CYS A 317 9.80 -12.10 -7.77
C CYS A 317 11.27 -12.53 -7.57
N ALA A 318 11.88 -13.13 -8.57
CA ALA A 318 13.32 -13.46 -8.54
C ALA A 318 14.23 -12.22 -8.39
N SER A 319 13.76 -11.02 -8.78
CA SER A 319 14.52 -9.77 -8.61
C SER A 319 14.68 -9.36 -7.14
N PHE A 320 13.82 -9.88 -6.25
CA PHE A 320 13.86 -9.63 -4.80
C PHE A 320 14.69 -10.66 -4.04
N ARG A 321 15.32 -11.62 -4.72
CA ARG A 321 16.02 -12.74 -4.09
C ARG A 321 17.02 -12.31 -3.02
N ARG A 322 17.74 -11.20 -3.22
CA ARG A 322 18.74 -10.68 -2.28
C ARG A 322 18.18 -10.32 -0.90
N PHE A 323 16.87 -10.13 -0.79
CA PHE A 323 16.18 -9.83 0.46
C PHE A 323 15.69 -11.09 1.19
N ASN A 324 15.78 -12.26 0.57
CA ASN A 324 15.13 -13.50 1.02
C ASN A 324 16.14 -14.60 1.40
N PRO A 325 17.02 -14.40 2.42
CA PRO A 325 18.04 -15.39 2.77
C PRO A 325 17.45 -16.68 3.39
N ALA A 326 16.29 -16.60 4.04
CA ALA A 326 15.66 -17.72 4.72
C ALA A 326 14.68 -18.52 3.85
N THR A 327 14.53 -18.17 2.57
CA THR A 327 13.65 -18.91 1.65
C THR A 327 14.10 -20.36 1.47
N GLY A 328 13.12 -21.27 1.31
CA GLY A 328 13.40 -22.65 0.92
C GLY A 328 14.01 -22.71 -0.48
N VAL A 329 15.07 -23.50 -0.65
CA VAL A 329 15.73 -23.69 -1.96
C VAL A 329 15.79 -25.17 -2.27
N TRP A 330 15.40 -25.55 -3.49
CA TRP A 330 15.54 -26.91 -4.03
C TRP A 330 16.10 -26.86 -5.45
N LEU A 331 16.60 -27.99 -5.94
CA LEU A 331 17.08 -28.12 -7.29
C LEU A 331 15.92 -28.52 -8.21
N ALA A 332 15.75 -27.79 -9.29
CA ALA A 332 14.80 -28.10 -10.36
C ALA A 332 15.54 -28.37 -11.67
N LYS A 333 15.10 -29.40 -12.39
CA LYS A 333 15.61 -29.70 -13.72
C LYS A 333 14.96 -28.76 -14.74
N ARG A 334 15.80 -28.12 -15.56
CA ARG A 334 15.38 -27.22 -16.62
C ARG A 334 16.19 -27.41 -17.87
N THR A 335 15.60 -27.16 -19.02
CA THR A 335 16.33 -27.09 -20.28
C THR A 335 16.98 -25.72 -20.42
N ALA A 336 18.29 -25.70 -20.58
CA ALA A 336 19.05 -24.49 -20.85
C ALA A 336 19.58 -24.50 -22.28
N ALA A 337 19.39 -23.39 -23.00
CA ALA A 337 19.97 -23.16 -24.31
C ALA A 337 21.40 -22.64 -24.19
N TYR A 338 22.26 -23.07 -25.09
CA TYR A 338 23.64 -22.58 -25.20
C TYR A 338 24.16 -22.65 -26.64
N ILE A 339 25.24 -21.97 -26.90
CA ILE A 339 25.96 -22.09 -28.20
C ILE A 339 27.03 -23.16 -28.07
N GLY A 340 26.82 -24.28 -28.69
CA GLY A 340 27.79 -25.38 -28.79
C GLY A 340 28.72 -25.20 -29.98
N GLU A 341 29.63 -26.15 -30.20
CA GLU A 341 30.61 -26.13 -31.31
C GLU A 341 29.94 -26.07 -32.68
N THR A 342 28.76 -26.65 -32.82
CA THR A 342 27.97 -26.71 -34.09
C THR A 342 26.85 -25.70 -34.16
N GLY A 343 26.74 -24.74 -33.23
CA GLY A 343 25.68 -23.74 -33.15
C GLY A 343 24.78 -23.91 -31.94
N TYR A 344 23.49 -23.53 -32.07
CA TYR A 344 22.51 -23.63 -31.02
C TYR A 344 22.31 -25.07 -30.53
N ALA A 345 22.33 -25.26 -29.22
CA ALA A 345 22.09 -26.54 -28.58
C ALA A 345 21.34 -26.36 -27.25
N GLU A 346 20.76 -27.44 -26.76
CA GLU A 346 20.06 -27.50 -25.48
C GLU A 346 20.60 -28.62 -24.62
N LYS A 347 20.59 -28.41 -23.32
CA LYS A 347 20.92 -29.44 -22.33
C LYS A 347 20.05 -29.32 -21.09
N GLU A 348 19.81 -30.45 -20.43
CA GLU A 348 19.21 -30.44 -19.12
C GLU A 348 20.24 -29.97 -18.08
N VAL A 349 19.85 -29.04 -17.23
CA VAL A 349 20.64 -28.53 -16.11
C VAL A 349 19.81 -28.59 -14.84
N GLU A 350 20.47 -28.71 -13.69
CA GLU A 350 19.84 -28.51 -12.38
C GLU A 350 20.15 -27.09 -11.91
N GLU A 351 19.10 -26.32 -11.57
CA GLU A 351 19.25 -24.98 -11.01
C GLU A 351 18.58 -24.86 -9.65
N PRO A 352 19.11 -24.02 -8.73
CA PRO A 352 18.47 -23.75 -7.46
C PRO A 352 17.26 -22.84 -7.68
N VAL A 353 16.09 -23.33 -7.28
CA VAL A 353 14.82 -22.60 -7.30
C VAL A 353 14.41 -22.29 -5.87
N ALA A 354 14.02 -21.06 -5.60
CA ALA A 354 13.57 -20.62 -4.30
C ALA A 354 12.07 -20.32 -4.29
N SER A 355 11.41 -20.60 -3.19
CA SER A 355 9.99 -20.27 -3.02
C SER A 355 9.73 -18.76 -3.17
N SER A 356 10.68 -17.92 -2.79
CA SER A 356 10.59 -16.47 -2.97
C SER A 356 10.58 -16.02 -4.44
N ASP A 357 11.01 -16.88 -5.37
CA ASP A 357 11.12 -16.53 -6.80
C ASP A 357 9.84 -16.83 -7.58
N PHE A 358 8.88 -17.55 -6.98
CA PHE A 358 7.64 -17.88 -7.65
C PHE A 358 6.76 -16.66 -7.87
N SER A 359 6.15 -16.61 -9.04
CA SER A 359 5.13 -15.62 -9.38
C SER A 359 3.94 -15.72 -8.44
N ARG A 360 3.33 -14.59 -8.10
CA ARG A 360 2.24 -14.48 -7.13
C ARG A 360 1.22 -13.42 -7.52
N SER A 361 0.06 -13.48 -6.87
CA SER A 361 -1.03 -12.55 -7.03
C SER A 361 -0.69 -11.16 -6.47
N ASN A 362 0.00 -10.35 -7.30
CA ASN A 362 0.35 -8.94 -7.11
C ASN A 362 1.36 -8.64 -6.00
N TRP A 363 2.14 -9.60 -5.53
CA TRP A 363 3.19 -9.36 -4.54
C TRP A 363 4.39 -10.30 -4.71
N CYS A 364 5.50 -9.90 -4.14
CA CYS A 364 6.68 -10.77 -3.98
C CYS A 364 7.24 -10.59 -2.56
N PRO A 365 7.84 -11.62 -1.95
CA PRO A 365 8.54 -11.47 -0.68
C PRO A 365 9.63 -10.41 -0.77
N GLY A 366 9.50 -9.33 0.03
CA GLY A 366 10.40 -8.18 0.01
C GLY A 366 10.00 -7.05 -0.93
N SER A 367 8.79 -7.08 -1.51
CA SER A 367 8.27 -6.01 -2.38
C SER A 367 7.22 -5.15 -1.68
N ASP A 368 7.04 -3.94 -2.18
CA ASP A 368 5.82 -3.17 -1.98
C ASP A 368 4.75 -3.53 -3.03
N VAL A 369 3.53 -3.06 -2.79
CA VAL A 369 2.40 -3.22 -3.70
C VAL A 369 1.94 -1.84 -4.15
N VAL A 370 2.12 -1.56 -5.43
CA VAL A 370 1.71 -0.29 -6.02
C VAL A 370 0.19 -0.31 -6.24
N PRO A 371 -0.54 0.73 -5.80
CA PRO A 371 -1.97 0.84 -6.08
C PRO A 371 -2.27 0.94 -7.58
N GLU A 372 -3.31 0.23 -8.05
CA GLU A 372 -3.94 0.53 -9.33
C GLU A 372 -4.68 1.87 -9.20
N GLU A 373 -4.56 2.71 -10.23
CA GLU A 373 -5.25 3.99 -10.30
C GLU A 373 -6.19 4.00 -11.52
N VAL A 374 -7.49 4.06 -11.26
CA VAL A 374 -8.53 4.02 -12.28
C VAL A 374 -9.20 5.37 -12.38
N ASP A 375 -9.11 6.02 -13.55
CA ASP A 375 -9.82 7.27 -13.82
C ASP A 375 -11.32 7.00 -14.03
N LEU A 376 -12.14 7.58 -13.14
CA LEU A 376 -13.60 7.52 -13.22
C LEU A 376 -14.21 8.78 -13.83
N GLY A 377 -13.40 9.79 -14.14
CA GLY A 377 -13.83 11.06 -14.71
C GLY A 377 -14.72 11.85 -13.76
N THR A 378 -16.01 11.95 -14.06
CA THR A 378 -16.99 12.73 -13.28
C THR A 378 -18.13 11.84 -12.82
N LEU A 379 -18.46 11.89 -11.53
CA LEU A 379 -19.67 11.30 -10.97
C LEU A 379 -20.61 12.39 -10.46
N ALA A 380 -21.92 12.17 -10.59
CA ALA A 380 -22.95 13.07 -10.12
C ALA A 380 -23.01 13.12 -8.58
N ALA A 381 -23.66 14.12 -8.03
CA ALA A 381 -24.06 14.08 -6.62
C ALA A 381 -25.11 12.98 -6.40
N GLY A 382 -25.05 12.32 -5.27
CA GLY A 382 -26.01 11.27 -4.93
C GLY A 382 -25.35 9.99 -4.41
N GLN A 383 -26.16 8.96 -4.28
CA GLN A 383 -25.72 7.65 -3.85
C GLN A 383 -25.23 6.83 -5.05
N HIS A 384 -24.11 6.17 -4.86
CA HIS A 384 -23.47 5.27 -5.83
C HIS A 384 -23.17 3.92 -5.19
N THR A 385 -22.98 2.90 -6.02
CA THR A 385 -22.51 1.59 -5.59
C THR A 385 -21.12 1.30 -6.15
N PHE A 386 -20.27 0.69 -5.34
CA PHE A 386 -18.97 0.15 -5.75
C PHE A 386 -18.98 -1.36 -5.51
N THR A 387 -18.60 -2.12 -6.52
CA THR A 387 -18.55 -3.59 -6.46
C THR A 387 -17.18 -4.11 -6.85
N ILE A 388 -16.67 -5.05 -6.09
CA ILE A 388 -15.45 -5.83 -6.34
C ILE A 388 -15.88 -7.26 -6.55
N ASP A 389 -15.54 -7.84 -7.69
CA ASP A 389 -15.77 -9.24 -8.02
C ASP A 389 -14.43 -9.94 -8.34
N ILE A 390 -14.20 -11.08 -7.69
CA ILE A 390 -13.06 -11.97 -7.96
C ILE A 390 -13.65 -13.36 -8.23
N PRO A 391 -14.12 -13.63 -9.44
CA PRO A 391 -14.99 -14.77 -9.74
C PRO A 391 -14.38 -16.14 -9.45
N LYS A 392 -13.03 -16.22 -9.41
CA LYS A 392 -12.29 -17.46 -9.17
C LYS A 392 -11.61 -17.47 -7.80
N ALA A 393 -11.96 -16.56 -6.88
CA ALA A 393 -11.45 -16.60 -5.52
C ALA A 393 -11.78 -17.94 -4.87
N GLN A 394 -10.81 -18.53 -4.16
CA GLN A 394 -11.00 -19.85 -3.58
C GLN A 394 -11.80 -19.80 -2.27
N PRO A 395 -12.71 -20.76 -2.05
CA PRO A 395 -13.34 -20.95 -0.74
C PRO A 395 -12.32 -21.53 0.26
N ILE A 396 -12.65 -21.43 1.54
CA ILE A 396 -11.94 -22.16 2.60
C ILE A 396 -12.03 -23.67 2.32
N ASN A 397 -10.93 -24.36 2.58
CA ASN A 397 -10.88 -25.82 2.56
C ASN A 397 -10.31 -26.34 3.89
N GLY A 398 -11.17 -26.68 4.83
CA GLY A 398 -10.78 -27.06 6.19
C GLY A 398 -10.02 -25.92 6.89
N ASP A 399 -8.81 -26.17 7.36
CA ASP A 399 -7.92 -25.16 7.99
C ASP A 399 -7.11 -24.34 6.97
N GLU A 400 -7.32 -24.59 5.70
CA GLU A 400 -6.58 -23.97 4.61
C GLU A 400 -7.21 -22.64 4.21
N LEU A 401 -6.57 -21.54 4.66
CA LEU A 401 -7.05 -20.20 4.43
C LEU A 401 -6.59 -19.68 3.06
N ASN A 402 -7.57 -19.24 2.25
CA ASN A 402 -7.35 -18.43 1.05
C ASN A 402 -8.04 -17.09 1.27
N HIS A 403 -7.39 -16.00 0.94
CA HIS A 403 -7.97 -14.69 1.14
C HIS A 403 -7.36 -13.62 0.23
N TRP A 404 -8.15 -12.59 -0.04
CA TRP A 404 -7.71 -11.39 -0.73
C TRP A 404 -7.65 -10.22 0.24
N LEU A 405 -6.48 -9.60 0.33
CA LEU A 405 -6.33 -8.32 1.02
C LEU A 405 -6.58 -7.20 0.02
N VAL A 406 -7.69 -6.52 0.19
CA VAL A 406 -8.15 -5.46 -0.69
C VAL A 406 -8.30 -4.17 0.08
N SER A 407 -7.83 -3.05 -0.50
CA SER A 407 -8.11 -1.70 -0.04
C SER A 407 -8.54 -0.84 -1.22
N ALA A 408 -9.63 -0.09 -1.05
CA ALA A 408 -10.17 0.75 -2.10
C ALA A 408 -10.65 2.08 -1.53
N TYR A 409 -10.29 3.18 -2.21
CA TYR A 409 -10.74 4.52 -1.85
C TYR A 409 -10.80 5.43 -3.07
N LEU A 410 -11.67 6.42 -3.03
CA LEU A 410 -11.78 7.45 -4.04
C LEU A 410 -10.96 8.68 -3.66
N VAL A 411 -10.40 9.32 -4.67
CA VAL A 411 -9.73 10.63 -4.56
C VAL A 411 -10.27 11.53 -5.66
N TRP A 412 -10.59 12.78 -5.33
CA TRP A 412 -11.01 13.78 -6.32
C TRP A 412 -10.65 15.19 -5.89
N ASP A 413 -10.64 16.12 -6.85
CA ASP A 413 -10.40 17.56 -6.62
C ASP A 413 -11.68 18.26 -6.17
N GLU A 414 -11.56 19.25 -5.26
CA GLU A 414 -12.69 20.06 -4.79
C GLU A 414 -12.98 21.27 -5.68
#